data_0a1647c7351669f823a915268a8c3217
#
_entry.id   0a1647c7351669f823a915268a8c3217
#
_cell.length_a   1.000
_cell.length_b   1.000
_cell.length_c   1.000
_cell.angle_alpha   90.00
_cell.angle_beta   90.00
_cell.angle_gamma   90.00
#
_symmetry.space_group_name_H-M   'P 1'
#
loop_
_entity.id
_entity.type
_entity.pdbx_description
1 polymer ?
#
loop_
_entity_poly.entity_id
_entity_poly.type
_entity_poly.pdbx_seq_one_letter_code
_entity_poly.pdbx_strand_id
1 'polypeptide(L)'
;MILIAIILGTLTAGIGSVWLAAALGFGVLAKYTQHMLSLAAGALLATAFMHLLPEAFESQAGAKELFATLLVGLVFFFLLDKAELWHHGHEHGAGHGHHDHSHHHHHDAHDSERSAGPPQASSVPLGGSAVREATSVGAHRASGGWAVLAGDSVHCFGDGILIASAFMADMRLGIVASLAVLAHEVPHHMGDLVVLRQSTGNQRAAIVKVTLAGAVTTLGGVLGYALVDQLFDFLPFFLVIAASSFIYVALADLIPQLQKRVSPRETAAQIAWLLAGIALVMLISGMAHSSQ
;
A
#
# COMPACT_ATOMS: atom_id res chain seq x y z
N MET A 1 -8.61 -22.19 -20.24
CA MET A 1 -8.75 -22.47 -18.80
C MET A 1 -7.91 -21.49 -17.98
N ILE A 2 -6.60 -21.34 -18.26
CA ILE A 2 -5.67 -20.48 -17.49
C ILE A 2 -6.14 -19.01 -17.45
N LEU A 3 -6.51 -18.41 -18.58
CA LEU A 3 -6.98 -17.02 -18.63
C LEU A 3 -8.20 -16.77 -17.71
N ILE A 4 -9.13 -17.73 -17.64
CA ILE A 4 -10.31 -17.62 -16.75
C ILE A 4 -9.84 -17.66 -15.28
N ALA A 5 -8.89 -18.52 -14.94
CA ALA A 5 -8.33 -18.59 -13.60
C ALA A 5 -7.59 -17.27 -13.23
N ILE A 6 -6.83 -16.70 -14.15
CA ILE A 6 -6.18 -15.40 -13.99
C ILE A 6 -7.23 -14.30 -13.72
N ILE A 7 -8.29 -14.23 -14.53
CA ILE A 7 -9.35 -13.24 -14.35
C ILE A 7 -10.03 -13.42 -12.99
N LEU A 8 -10.37 -14.64 -12.60
CA LEU A 8 -11.00 -14.90 -11.29
C LEU A 8 -10.05 -14.60 -10.13
N GLY A 9 -8.78 -14.99 -10.22
CA GLY A 9 -7.76 -14.70 -9.20
C GLY A 9 -7.54 -13.20 -9.02
N THR A 10 -7.38 -12.48 -10.13
CA THR A 10 -7.14 -11.03 -10.10
C THR A 10 -8.38 -10.22 -9.69
N LEU A 11 -9.59 -10.64 -10.07
CA LEU A 11 -10.83 -10.03 -9.57
C LEU A 11 -10.99 -10.23 -8.06
N THR A 12 -10.66 -11.44 -7.57
CA THR A 12 -10.73 -11.74 -6.15
C THR A 12 -9.69 -10.94 -5.37
N ALA A 13 -8.45 -10.87 -5.86
CA ALA A 13 -7.38 -10.13 -5.22
C ALA A 13 -7.62 -8.61 -5.25
N GLY A 14 -7.96 -8.04 -6.39
CA GLY A 14 -8.15 -6.59 -6.56
C GLY A 14 -9.51 -6.11 -6.05
N ILE A 15 -10.61 -6.47 -6.69
CA ILE A 15 -11.96 -5.99 -6.31
C ILE A 15 -12.44 -6.67 -5.01
N GLY A 16 -12.18 -7.96 -4.86
CA GLY A 16 -12.61 -8.72 -3.67
C GLY A 16 -12.02 -8.17 -2.38
N SER A 17 -10.75 -7.76 -2.38
CA SER A 17 -10.08 -7.13 -1.24
C SER A 17 -10.72 -5.80 -0.83
N VAL A 18 -11.09 -4.94 -1.78
CA VAL A 18 -11.80 -3.68 -1.52
C VAL A 18 -13.14 -3.92 -0.83
N TRP A 19 -13.94 -4.86 -1.36
CA TRP A 19 -15.24 -5.19 -0.79
C TRP A 19 -15.13 -5.87 0.56
N LEU A 20 -14.12 -6.71 0.74
CA LEU A 20 -13.81 -7.32 2.04
C LEU A 20 -13.38 -6.26 3.05
N ALA A 21 -12.48 -5.33 2.67
CA ALA A 21 -12.09 -4.21 3.50
C ALA A 21 -13.29 -3.31 3.90
N ALA A 22 -14.18 -3.03 2.95
CA ALA A 22 -15.38 -2.24 3.19
C ALA A 22 -16.40 -2.97 4.08
N ALA A 23 -16.58 -4.29 3.92
CA ALA A 23 -17.53 -5.11 4.68
C ALA A 23 -17.07 -5.34 6.12
N LEU A 24 -15.77 -5.56 6.34
CA LEU A 24 -15.22 -5.74 7.69
C LEU A 24 -15.34 -4.46 8.54
N GLY A 25 -15.56 -3.33 7.92
CA GLY A 25 -15.87 -2.05 8.55
C GLY A 25 -14.72 -1.42 9.34
N PHE A 26 -14.71 -0.10 9.36
CA PHE A 26 -13.63 0.70 9.94
C PHE A 26 -13.40 0.48 11.46
N GLY A 27 -14.41 0.00 12.21
CA GLY A 27 -14.31 -0.14 13.66
C GLY A 27 -13.67 -1.45 14.13
N VAL A 28 -14.02 -2.56 13.50
CA VAL A 28 -13.51 -3.89 13.87
C VAL A 28 -12.08 -4.05 13.35
N LEU A 29 -11.84 -3.61 12.13
CA LEU A 29 -10.55 -3.76 11.47
C LEU A 29 -9.46 -2.87 12.08
N ALA A 30 -9.77 -1.63 12.47
CA ALA A 30 -8.81 -0.76 13.14
C ALA A 30 -8.19 -1.42 14.39
N LYS A 31 -8.94 -2.29 15.06
CA LYS A 31 -8.46 -3.07 16.22
C LYS A 31 -7.54 -4.23 15.84
N TYR A 32 -7.71 -4.81 14.64
CA TYR A 32 -7.00 -6.02 14.21
C TYR A 32 -6.01 -5.77 13.04
N THR A 33 -5.86 -4.52 12.60
CA THR A 33 -4.99 -4.16 11.47
C THR A 33 -3.57 -4.71 11.61
N GLN A 34 -2.95 -4.59 12.79
CA GLN A 34 -1.60 -5.11 13.02
C GLN A 34 -1.51 -6.63 12.87
N HIS A 35 -2.55 -7.37 13.30
CA HIS A 35 -2.59 -8.82 13.14
C HIS A 35 -2.75 -9.22 11.67
N MET A 36 -3.57 -8.49 10.93
CA MET A 36 -3.75 -8.71 9.49
C MET A 36 -2.48 -8.39 8.71
N LEU A 37 -1.78 -7.29 9.04
CA LEU A 37 -0.49 -6.96 8.45
C LEU A 37 0.57 -8.05 8.72
N SER A 38 0.60 -8.58 9.94
CA SER A 38 1.51 -9.68 10.29
C SER A 38 1.20 -10.95 9.50
N LEU A 39 -0.09 -11.32 9.40
CA LEU A 39 -0.53 -12.48 8.63
C LEU A 39 -0.19 -12.31 7.14
N ALA A 40 -0.46 -11.13 6.57
CA ALA A 40 -0.16 -10.79 5.20
C ALA A 40 1.35 -10.87 4.90
N ALA A 41 2.19 -10.28 5.76
CA ALA A 41 3.64 -10.36 5.62
C ALA A 41 4.14 -11.82 5.64
N GLY A 42 3.60 -12.65 6.53
CA GLY A 42 3.90 -14.08 6.58
C GLY A 42 3.48 -14.81 5.31
N ALA A 43 2.28 -14.53 4.80
CA ALA A 43 1.78 -15.14 3.57
C ALA A 43 2.62 -14.75 2.34
N LEU A 44 2.97 -13.47 2.19
CA LEU A 44 3.82 -12.99 1.09
C LEU A 44 5.21 -13.63 1.12
N LEU A 45 5.87 -13.66 2.30
CA LEU A 45 7.18 -14.28 2.43
C LEU A 45 7.13 -15.77 2.13
N ALA A 46 6.11 -16.49 2.64
CA ALA A 46 5.96 -17.91 2.35
C ALA A 46 5.73 -18.16 0.85
N THR A 47 4.90 -17.36 0.19
CA THR A 47 4.67 -17.47 -1.26
C THR A 47 5.96 -17.22 -2.04
N ALA A 48 6.72 -16.17 -1.70
CA ALA A 48 7.97 -15.86 -2.37
C ALA A 48 9.02 -16.96 -2.20
N PHE A 49 9.31 -17.37 -0.94
CA PHE A 49 10.42 -18.26 -0.63
C PHE A 49 10.09 -19.75 -0.78
N MET A 50 8.83 -20.16 -0.60
CA MET A 50 8.43 -21.57 -0.61
C MET A 50 7.79 -22.00 -1.93
N HIS A 51 7.43 -21.03 -2.80
CA HIS A 51 6.73 -21.33 -4.06
C HIS A 51 7.37 -20.66 -5.27
N LEU A 52 7.37 -19.32 -5.34
CA LEU A 52 7.82 -18.59 -6.54
C LEU A 52 9.31 -18.83 -6.85
N LEU A 53 10.16 -18.65 -5.83
CA LEU A 53 11.61 -18.86 -6.02
C LEU A 53 11.96 -20.32 -6.32
N PRO A 54 11.48 -21.33 -5.57
CA PRO A 54 11.74 -22.74 -5.92
C PRO A 54 11.33 -23.07 -7.34
N GLU A 55 10.11 -22.71 -7.75
CA GLU A 55 9.61 -22.94 -9.12
C GLU A 55 10.52 -22.30 -10.18
N ALA A 56 10.97 -21.05 -9.95
CA ALA A 56 11.90 -20.40 -10.86
C ALA A 56 13.27 -21.12 -10.93
N PHE A 57 13.77 -21.63 -9.79
CA PHE A 57 15.05 -22.33 -9.71
C PHE A 57 15.01 -23.78 -10.25
N GLU A 58 13.83 -24.39 -10.40
CA GLU A 58 13.65 -25.66 -11.08
C GLU A 58 13.78 -25.55 -12.61
N SER A 59 13.79 -24.31 -13.16
CA SER A 59 13.98 -24.05 -14.58
C SER A 59 15.42 -24.27 -15.04
N GLN A 60 15.64 -24.16 -16.37
CA GLN A 60 16.97 -24.20 -16.97
C GLN A 60 17.76 -22.88 -16.85
N ALA A 61 17.17 -21.84 -16.29
CA ALA A 61 17.83 -20.55 -16.09
C ALA A 61 18.96 -20.66 -15.05
N GLY A 62 20.06 -19.98 -15.29
CA GLY A 62 21.20 -20.00 -14.37
C GLY A 62 20.89 -19.35 -13.01
N ALA A 63 21.27 -20.01 -11.92
CA ALA A 63 21.02 -19.48 -10.58
C ALA A 63 21.58 -18.06 -10.39
N LYS A 64 22.75 -17.75 -10.96
CA LYS A 64 23.34 -16.41 -10.92
C LYS A 64 22.45 -15.35 -11.59
N GLU A 65 21.83 -15.69 -12.71
CA GLU A 65 20.94 -14.80 -13.47
C GLU A 65 19.65 -14.57 -12.70
N LEU A 66 19.08 -15.61 -12.08
CA LEU A 66 17.89 -15.51 -11.24
C LEU A 66 18.16 -14.65 -10.00
N PHE A 67 19.29 -14.84 -9.30
CA PHE A 67 19.65 -13.97 -8.16
C PHE A 67 19.95 -12.54 -8.58
N ALA A 68 20.54 -12.31 -9.75
CA ALA A 68 20.73 -10.96 -10.29
C ALA A 68 19.38 -10.29 -10.59
N THR A 69 18.43 -11.04 -11.16
CA THR A 69 17.05 -10.57 -11.40
C THR A 69 16.33 -10.25 -10.08
N LEU A 70 16.48 -11.09 -9.06
CA LEU A 70 15.93 -10.83 -7.73
C LEU A 70 16.45 -9.51 -7.15
N LEU A 71 17.78 -9.30 -7.22
CA LEU A 71 18.39 -8.07 -6.73
C LEU A 71 17.91 -6.84 -7.52
N VAL A 72 17.88 -6.93 -8.86
CA VAL A 72 17.37 -5.86 -9.72
C VAL A 72 15.91 -5.56 -9.41
N GLY A 73 15.08 -6.59 -9.21
CA GLY A 73 13.68 -6.44 -8.82
C GLY A 73 13.52 -5.72 -7.48
N LEU A 74 14.27 -6.11 -6.45
CA LEU A 74 14.25 -5.44 -5.15
C LEU A 74 14.65 -3.96 -5.25
N VAL A 75 15.70 -3.65 -6.01
CA VAL A 75 16.12 -2.25 -6.25
C VAL A 75 15.05 -1.49 -7.04
N PHE A 76 14.43 -2.12 -8.04
CA PHE A 76 13.36 -1.52 -8.83
C PHE A 76 12.16 -1.15 -7.94
N PHE A 77 11.67 -2.06 -7.11
CA PHE A 77 10.54 -1.79 -6.20
C PHE A 77 10.90 -0.74 -5.15
N PHE A 78 12.14 -0.75 -4.64
CA PHE A 78 12.63 0.33 -3.77
C PHE A 78 12.61 1.70 -4.46
N LEU A 79 13.03 1.78 -5.73
CA LEU A 79 13.01 3.03 -6.48
C LEU A 79 11.57 3.46 -6.81
N LEU A 80 10.68 2.52 -7.07
CA LEU A 80 9.27 2.79 -7.34
C LEU A 80 8.61 3.41 -6.09
N ASP A 81 8.80 2.81 -4.92
CA ASP A 81 8.34 3.34 -3.63
C ASP A 81 8.91 4.74 -3.33
N LYS A 82 10.21 4.95 -3.59
CA LYS A 82 10.83 6.27 -3.46
C LYS A 82 10.27 7.31 -4.42
N ALA A 83 9.97 6.92 -5.66
CA ALA A 83 9.36 7.82 -6.65
C ALA A 83 7.95 8.25 -6.21
N GLU A 84 7.17 7.33 -5.68
CA GLU A 84 5.83 7.60 -5.13
C GLU A 84 5.90 8.58 -3.96
N LEU A 85 6.80 8.35 -2.99
CA LEU A 85 7.05 9.26 -1.87
C LEU A 85 7.55 10.64 -2.34
N TRP A 86 8.32 10.72 -3.42
CA TRP A 86 8.84 11.99 -3.94
C TRP A 86 7.75 12.84 -4.58
N HIS A 87 6.78 12.24 -5.26
CA HIS A 87 5.61 12.95 -5.77
C HIS A 87 4.77 13.53 -4.61
N HIS A 88 4.70 12.86 -3.47
CA HIS A 88 4.01 13.36 -2.27
C HIS A 88 4.82 14.46 -1.54
N GLY A 89 6.16 14.44 -1.56
CA GLY A 89 7.02 15.36 -0.83
C GLY A 89 7.08 16.78 -1.41
N HIS A 90 6.87 16.95 -2.71
CA HIS A 90 6.90 18.28 -3.35
C HIS A 90 5.66 19.14 -3.08
N GLU A 91 4.55 18.55 -2.63
CA GLU A 91 3.34 19.31 -2.26
C GLU A 91 3.45 20.00 -0.89
N HIS A 92 4.41 19.61 -0.03
CA HIS A 92 4.60 20.20 1.30
C HIS A 92 5.70 21.26 1.39
N GLY A 93 6.45 21.52 0.29
CA GLY A 93 7.66 22.35 0.29
C GLY A 93 7.48 23.84 0.00
N ALA A 94 6.29 24.34 -0.31
CA ALA A 94 6.08 25.75 -0.71
C ALA A 94 5.34 26.57 0.35
N GLY A 95 5.91 26.70 1.56
CA GLY A 95 5.25 27.46 2.63
C GLY A 95 6.09 27.89 3.81
N HIS A 96 7.42 27.90 3.71
CA HIS A 96 8.23 28.57 4.75
C HIS A 96 8.56 30.01 4.32
N GLY A 97 7.61 30.92 4.56
CA GLY A 97 7.89 32.35 4.62
C GLY A 97 8.86 32.62 5.78
N HIS A 98 9.99 33.22 5.47
CA HIS A 98 10.93 33.76 6.43
C HIS A 98 10.22 34.72 7.36
N HIS A 99 10.05 34.35 8.61
CA HIS A 99 9.80 35.32 9.68
C HIS A 99 11.14 35.83 10.15
N ASP A 100 11.43 37.05 9.69
CA ASP A 100 12.55 37.88 10.12
C ASP A 100 12.32 38.26 11.59
N HIS A 101 13.09 37.69 12.51
CA HIS A 101 13.13 38.11 13.90
C HIS A 101 14.11 39.25 14.05
N SER A 102 13.65 40.50 13.88
CA SER A 102 14.39 41.66 14.31
C SER A 102 14.37 41.76 15.83
N HIS A 103 15.52 41.50 16.44
CA HIS A 103 15.78 41.79 17.83
C HIS A 103 15.85 43.31 18.04
N HIS A 104 14.92 43.90 18.78
CA HIS A 104 15.07 45.19 19.38
C HIS A 104 15.29 45.01 20.88
N HIS A 105 16.55 45.30 21.28
CA HIS A 105 16.89 45.66 22.65
C HIS A 105 16.30 47.05 22.97
N HIS A 106 15.57 47.17 24.07
CA HIS A 106 15.43 48.46 24.76
C HIS A 106 15.52 48.29 26.27
N HIS A 107 16.34 49.16 26.79
CA HIS A 107 16.69 49.41 28.18
C HIS A 107 15.53 50.04 28.98
N ASP A 108 15.63 49.80 30.27
CA ASP A 108 15.03 50.36 31.46
C ASP A 108 14.46 51.79 31.40
N ALA A 109 13.37 52.04 32.10
CA ALA A 109 13.27 52.82 33.33
C ALA A 109 11.90 53.54 33.53
N HIS A 110 11.40 53.36 34.73
CA HIS A 110 10.62 54.31 35.56
C HIS A 110 9.17 54.77 35.24
N ASP A 111 8.33 54.36 36.18
CA ASP A 111 7.32 55.11 36.95
C ASP A 111 6.29 56.01 36.23
N SER A 112 5.08 55.78 36.57
CA SER A 112 4.07 56.67 37.13
C SER A 112 2.65 56.49 36.54
N GLU A 113 1.79 56.03 37.41
CA GLU A 113 0.40 56.47 37.73
C GLU A 113 -0.57 57.00 36.66
N ARG A 114 -1.76 56.37 36.72
CA ARG A 114 -3.12 56.91 36.57
C ARG A 114 -3.63 57.30 35.18
N SER A 115 -4.65 56.65 34.76
CA SER A 115 -6.02 57.17 34.67
C SER A 115 -6.93 56.31 33.79
N ALA A 116 -8.11 56.05 34.30
CA ALA A 116 -9.16 55.28 33.65
C ALA A 116 -9.83 56.09 32.51
N GLY A 117 -10.03 55.42 31.34
CA GLY A 117 -10.89 55.88 30.25
C GLY A 117 -11.62 54.69 29.63
N PRO A 118 -12.87 54.83 29.14
CA PRO A 118 -13.72 53.71 28.75
C PRO A 118 -13.30 53.09 27.43
N PRO A 119 -13.67 51.82 27.17
CA PRO A 119 -13.21 51.07 25.97
C PRO A 119 -13.95 51.55 24.71
N GLN A 120 -13.18 51.98 23.73
CA GLN A 120 -13.67 52.20 22.38
C GLN A 120 -13.73 50.86 21.65
N ALA A 121 -14.90 50.57 21.09
CA ALA A 121 -15.16 49.42 20.24
C ALA A 121 -14.35 49.51 18.95
N SER A 122 -13.34 48.63 18.81
CA SER A 122 -12.63 48.42 17.55
C SER A 122 -13.48 47.50 16.67
N SER A 123 -13.97 48.06 15.57
CA SER A 123 -14.63 47.34 14.49
C SER A 123 -13.64 46.37 13.83
N VAL A 124 -13.87 45.08 13.99
CA VAL A 124 -13.17 44.00 13.27
C VAL A 124 -13.71 43.93 11.83
N PRO A 125 -12.87 44.01 10.78
CA PRO A 125 -13.34 43.76 9.42
C PRO A 125 -13.56 42.24 9.27
N LEU A 126 -14.81 41.83 9.29
CA LEU A 126 -15.21 40.49 8.87
C LEU A 126 -15.16 40.43 7.33
N GLY A 127 -14.32 39.56 6.80
CA GLY A 127 -14.47 39.07 5.41
C GLY A 127 -13.22 39.13 4.55
N GLY A 128 -12.47 38.07 4.51
CA GLY A 128 -11.44 37.84 3.48
C GLY A 128 -10.49 36.67 3.69
N SER A 129 -10.07 36.42 4.92
CA SER A 129 -9.06 35.40 5.19
C SER A 129 -9.63 33.97 5.35
N ALA A 130 -10.78 33.84 5.99
CA ALA A 130 -11.37 32.53 6.27
C ALA A 130 -11.83 31.77 5.01
N VAL A 131 -12.28 32.49 3.97
CA VAL A 131 -12.72 31.87 2.71
C VAL A 131 -11.52 31.45 1.86
N ARG A 132 -10.38 32.17 1.93
CA ARG A 132 -9.15 31.76 1.23
C ARG A 132 -8.47 30.56 1.91
N GLU A 133 -8.50 30.48 3.23
CA GLU A 133 -7.91 29.38 3.99
C GLU A 133 -8.74 28.09 3.82
N ALA A 134 -10.06 28.19 3.80
CA ALA A 134 -10.96 27.04 3.53
C ALA A 134 -10.82 26.51 2.09
N THR A 135 -10.57 27.39 1.10
CA THR A 135 -10.33 26.96 -0.30
C THR A 135 -8.96 26.32 -0.50
N SER A 136 -7.91 26.79 0.20
CA SER A 136 -6.58 26.20 0.12
C SER A 136 -6.51 24.83 0.81
N VAL A 137 -7.12 24.69 1.99
CA VAL A 137 -7.22 23.39 2.70
C VAL A 137 -8.06 22.37 1.92
N GLY A 138 -9.09 22.80 1.20
CA GLY A 138 -9.89 21.96 0.33
C GLY A 138 -9.13 21.48 -0.91
N ALA A 139 -8.31 22.33 -1.52
CA ALA A 139 -7.48 21.99 -2.68
C ALA A 139 -6.35 21.01 -2.32
N HIS A 140 -5.70 21.18 -1.16
CA HIS A 140 -4.66 20.26 -0.68
C HIS A 140 -5.23 18.88 -0.31
N ARG A 141 -6.44 18.80 0.24
CA ARG A 141 -7.12 17.52 0.51
C ARG A 141 -7.54 16.78 -0.77
N ALA A 142 -7.88 17.51 -1.84
CA ALA A 142 -8.28 16.91 -3.10
C ALA A 142 -7.09 16.32 -3.87
N SER A 143 -5.89 16.93 -3.81
CA SER A 143 -4.70 16.46 -4.51
C SER A 143 -4.15 15.17 -3.90
N GLY A 144 -4.08 15.06 -2.56
CA GLY A 144 -3.60 13.86 -1.89
C GLY A 144 -4.40 12.59 -2.21
N GLY A 145 -5.73 12.70 -2.38
CA GLY A 145 -6.57 11.55 -2.71
C GLY A 145 -6.35 10.99 -4.13
N TRP A 146 -5.99 11.84 -5.11
CA TRP A 146 -5.67 11.39 -6.47
C TRP A 146 -4.29 10.72 -6.58
N ALA A 147 -3.33 11.21 -5.82
CA ALA A 147 -1.98 10.64 -5.80
C ALA A 147 -1.99 9.24 -5.19
N VAL A 148 -2.70 9.05 -4.05
CA VAL A 148 -2.92 7.71 -3.45
C VAL A 148 -3.58 6.77 -4.45
N LEU A 149 -4.63 7.22 -5.15
CA LEU A 149 -5.33 6.39 -6.13
C LEU A 149 -4.45 6.02 -7.33
N ALA A 150 -3.58 6.93 -7.77
CA ALA A 150 -2.65 6.65 -8.88
C ALA A 150 -1.58 5.64 -8.46
N GLY A 151 -0.98 5.81 -7.28
CA GLY A 151 0.00 4.87 -6.72
C GLY A 151 -0.59 3.47 -6.54
N ASP A 152 -1.74 3.38 -5.89
CA ASP A 152 -2.50 2.14 -5.71
C ASP A 152 -2.81 1.46 -7.06
N SER A 153 -3.23 2.21 -8.09
CA SER A 153 -3.48 1.65 -9.42
C SER A 153 -2.23 1.06 -10.07
N VAL A 154 -1.06 1.68 -9.91
CA VAL A 154 0.22 1.15 -10.43
C VAL A 154 0.60 -0.12 -9.69
N HIS A 155 0.43 -0.14 -8.37
CA HIS A 155 0.67 -1.31 -7.52
C HIS A 155 -0.24 -2.48 -7.93
N CYS A 156 -1.55 -2.25 -7.96
CA CYS A 156 -2.55 -3.23 -8.39
C CYS A 156 -2.29 -3.78 -9.80
N PHE A 157 -1.82 -2.93 -10.74
CA PHE A 157 -1.44 -3.37 -12.08
C PHE A 157 -0.28 -4.37 -12.04
N GLY A 158 0.75 -4.07 -11.25
CA GLY A 158 1.89 -4.95 -11.02
C GLY A 158 1.45 -6.31 -10.46
N ASP A 159 0.62 -6.30 -9.43
CA ASP A 159 0.09 -7.51 -8.81
C ASP A 159 -0.70 -8.39 -9.80
N GLY A 160 -1.44 -7.76 -10.71
CA GLY A 160 -2.11 -8.48 -11.80
C GLY A 160 -1.14 -9.26 -12.70
N ILE A 161 -0.02 -8.64 -13.11
CA ILE A 161 1.03 -9.29 -13.90
C ILE A 161 1.67 -10.44 -13.10
N LEU A 162 1.93 -10.23 -11.81
CA LEU A 162 2.54 -11.24 -10.94
C LEU A 162 1.64 -12.45 -10.75
N ILE A 163 0.33 -12.25 -10.54
CA ILE A 163 -0.66 -13.32 -10.47
C ILE A 163 -0.73 -14.10 -11.80
N ALA A 164 -0.74 -13.38 -12.94
CA ALA A 164 -0.76 -14.01 -14.26
C ALA A 164 0.48 -14.90 -14.47
N SER A 165 1.67 -14.41 -14.13
CA SER A 165 2.93 -15.17 -14.24
C SER A 165 2.90 -16.45 -13.38
N ALA A 166 2.36 -16.36 -12.17
CA ALA A 166 2.21 -17.51 -11.28
C ALA A 166 1.22 -18.56 -11.85
N PHE A 167 0.07 -18.15 -12.41
CA PHE A 167 -0.87 -19.05 -13.07
C PHE A 167 -0.31 -19.65 -14.35
N MET A 168 0.54 -18.95 -15.08
CA MET A 168 1.20 -19.45 -16.28
C MET A 168 2.27 -20.50 -15.95
N ALA A 169 2.90 -20.41 -14.79
CA ALA A 169 3.83 -21.42 -14.31
C ALA A 169 3.09 -22.68 -13.82
N ASP A 170 2.17 -22.51 -12.88
CA ASP A 170 1.36 -23.59 -12.30
C ASP A 170 0.04 -23.05 -11.76
N MET A 171 -1.05 -23.83 -11.91
CA MET A 171 -2.38 -23.45 -11.44
C MET A 171 -2.43 -23.23 -9.93
N ARG A 172 -1.71 -24.03 -9.15
CA ARG A 172 -1.67 -23.95 -7.67
C ARG A 172 -0.90 -22.72 -7.24
N LEU A 173 0.25 -22.46 -7.92
CA LEU A 173 1.07 -21.29 -7.69
C LEU A 173 0.24 -20.00 -7.90
N GLY A 174 -0.56 -19.96 -8.97
CA GLY A 174 -1.48 -18.86 -9.24
C GLY A 174 -2.53 -18.67 -8.16
N ILE A 175 -3.11 -19.74 -7.63
CA ILE A 175 -4.08 -19.68 -6.52
C ILE A 175 -3.40 -19.16 -5.26
N VAL A 176 -2.22 -19.69 -4.89
CA VAL A 176 -1.47 -19.25 -3.71
C VAL A 176 -1.07 -17.77 -3.83
N ALA A 177 -0.56 -17.36 -5.00
CA ALA A 177 -0.22 -15.97 -5.26
C ALA A 177 -1.44 -15.05 -5.15
N SER A 178 -2.59 -15.44 -5.73
CA SER A 178 -3.84 -14.66 -5.64
C SER A 178 -4.31 -14.48 -4.20
N LEU A 179 -4.21 -15.53 -3.37
CA LEU A 179 -4.57 -15.45 -1.94
C LEU A 179 -3.57 -14.63 -1.13
N ALA A 180 -2.29 -14.68 -1.46
CA ALA A 180 -1.26 -13.85 -0.83
C ALA A 180 -1.46 -12.38 -1.16
N VAL A 181 -1.78 -12.06 -2.43
CA VAL A 181 -2.14 -10.71 -2.86
C VAL A 181 -3.41 -10.25 -2.15
N LEU A 182 -4.48 -11.04 -2.14
CA LEU A 182 -5.70 -10.72 -1.39
C LEU A 182 -5.41 -10.40 0.07
N ALA A 183 -4.54 -11.16 0.72
CA ALA A 183 -4.23 -10.99 2.14
C ALA A 183 -3.54 -9.66 2.45
N HIS A 184 -2.66 -9.15 1.56
CA HIS A 184 -2.00 -7.86 1.78
C HIS A 184 -2.82 -6.68 1.26
N GLU A 185 -3.59 -6.87 0.19
CA GLU A 185 -4.43 -5.85 -0.40
C GLU A 185 -5.59 -5.42 0.52
N VAL A 186 -6.12 -6.32 1.36
CA VAL A 186 -7.18 -5.95 2.32
C VAL A 186 -6.73 -4.85 3.28
N PRO A 187 -5.59 -4.96 4.01
CA PRO A 187 -5.06 -3.86 4.82
C PRO A 187 -4.75 -2.59 4.01
N HIS A 188 -4.19 -2.74 2.80
CA HIS A 188 -3.81 -1.63 1.93
C HIS A 188 -5.04 -0.80 1.53
N HIS A 189 -6.04 -1.44 0.92
CA HIS A 189 -7.30 -0.79 0.52
C HIS A 189 -8.09 -0.20 1.70
N MET A 190 -7.89 -0.71 2.93
CA MET A 190 -8.45 -0.05 4.11
C MET A 190 -7.86 1.33 4.34
N GLY A 191 -6.53 1.46 4.20
CA GLY A 191 -5.83 2.74 4.28
C GLY A 191 -6.40 3.72 3.25
N ASP A 192 -6.52 3.28 2.00
CA ASP A 192 -7.03 4.08 0.89
C ASP A 192 -8.48 4.51 1.10
N LEU A 193 -9.34 3.60 1.56
CA LEU A 193 -10.73 3.92 1.89
C LEU A 193 -10.82 5.00 2.97
N VAL A 194 -9.95 4.98 3.98
CA VAL A 194 -9.91 6.01 5.03
C VAL A 194 -9.49 7.36 4.44
N VAL A 195 -8.40 7.41 3.68
CA VAL A 195 -7.86 8.64 3.07
C VAL A 195 -8.88 9.23 2.08
N LEU A 196 -9.42 8.40 1.18
CA LEU A 196 -10.39 8.85 0.18
C LEU A 196 -11.73 9.27 0.79
N ARG A 197 -12.18 8.62 1.86
CA ARG A 197 -13.36 9.07 2.61
C ARG A 197 -13.14 10.45 3.25
N GLN A 198 -11.96 10.69 3.81
CA GLN A 198 -11.63 12.00 4.39
C GLN A 198 -11.54 13.10 3.33
N SER A 199 -11.02 12.78 2.14
CA SER A 199 -10.89 13.75 1.04
C SER A 199 -12.19 14.03 0.32
N THR A 200 -13.05 13.01 0.12
CA THR A 200 -14.31 13.14 -0.64
C THR A 200 -15.52 13.46 0.23
N GLY A 201 -15.44 13.23 1.55
CA GLY A 201 -16.57 13.34 2.47
C GLY A 201 -17.68 12.29 2.23
N ASN A 202 -17.51 11.34 1.29
CA ASN A 202 -18.52 10.38 0.87
C ASN A 202 -17.96 8.96 0.78
N GLN A 203 -18.48 8.08 1.64
CA GLN A 203 -18.05 6.68 1.69
C GLN A 203 -18.30 5.92 0.38
N ARG A 204 -19.42 6.15 -0.28
CA ARG A 204 -19.72 5.47 -1.56
C ARG A 204 -18.74 5.89 -2.64
N ALA A 205 -18.42 7.18 -2.73
CA ALA A 205 -17.44 7.67 -3.67
C ALA A 205 -16.03 7.11 -3.41
N ALA A 206 -15.62 6.94 -2.14
CA ALA A 206 -14.37 6.30 -1.78
C ALA A 206 -14.35 4.82 -2.23
N ILE A 207 -15.39 4.04 -1.90
CA ILE A 207 -15.49 2.63 -2.32
C ILE A 207 -15.42 2.48 -3.85
N VAL A 208 -16.16 3.31 -4.60
CA VAL A 208 -16.15 3.25 -6.07
C VAL A 208 -14.75 3.53 -6.62
N LYS A 209 -14.06 4.56 -6.11
CA LYS A 209 -12.71 4.91 -6.56
C LYS A 209 -11.68 3.81 -6.27
N VAL A 210 -11.67 3.26 -5.05
CA VAL A 210 -10.76 2.15 -4.70
C VAL A 210 -11.13 0.88 -5.49
N THR A 211 -12.43 0.61 -5.72
CA THR A 211 -12.85 -0.51 -6.59
C THR A 211 -12.34 -0.35 -8.03
N LEU A 212 -12.31 0.87 -8.57
CA LEU A 212 -11.75 1.13 -9.89
C LEU A 212 -10.23 0.91 -9.91
N ALA A 213 -9.50 1.32 -8.86
CA ALA A 213 -8.09 1.01 -8.72
C ALA A 213 -7.85 -0.50 -8.61
N GLY A 214 -8.58 -1.21 -7.75
CA GLY A 214 -8.52 -2.67 -7.64
C GLY A 214 -8.91 -3.42 -8.92
N ALA A 215 -9.75 -2.85 -9.79
CA ALA A 215 -10.05 -3.42 -11.11
C ALA A 215 -8.83 -3.41 -12.06
N VAL A 216 -7.87 -2.52 -11.81
CA VAL A 216 -6.61 -2.45 -12.58
C VAL A 216 -5.78 -3.72 -12.40
N THR A 217 -5.92 -4.43 -11.27
CA THR A 217 -5.30 -5.76 -11.07
C THR A 217 -5.73 -6.75 -12.17
N THR A 218 -7.01 -6.73 -12.54
CA THR A 218 -7.49 -7.61 -13.61
C THR A 218 -6.97 -7.19 -14.99
N LEU A 219 -6.85 -5.89 -15.24
CA LEU A 219 -6.21 -5.38 -16.46
C LEU A 219 -4.74 -5.82 -16.53
N GLY A 220 -4.00 -5.68 -15.42
CA GLY A 220 -2.63 -6.18 -15.27
C GLY A 220 -2.53 -7.69 -15.52
N GLY A 221 -3.49 -8.47 -15.00
CA GLY A 221 -3.55 -9.91 -15.22
C GLY A 221 -3.77 -10.32 -16.68
N VAL A 222 -4.68 -9.66 -17.38
CA VAL A 222 -4.93 -9.94 -18.81
C VAL A 222 -3.73 -9.53 -19.67
N LEU A 223 -3.16 -8.36 -19.42
CA LEU A 223 -1.94 -7.93 -20.14
C LEU A 223 -0.73 -8.77 -19.79
N GLY A 224 -0.60 -9.17 -18.51
CA GLY A 224 0.42 -10.10 -18.04
C GLY A 224 0.34 -11.45 -18.71
N TYR A 225 -0.88 -12.01 -18.87
CA TYR A 225 -1.09 -13.24 -19.64
C TYR A 225 -0.57 -13.12 -21.08
N ALA A 226 -0.96 -12.06 -21.78
CA ALA A 226 -0.54 -11.83 -23.17
C ALA A 226 0.99 -11.61 -23.27
N LEU A 227 1.61 -10.94 -22.30
CA LEU A 227 3.04 -10.70 -22.27
C LEU A 227 3.82 -12.01 -22.00
N VAL A 228 3.42 -12.76 -20.99
CA VAL A 228 4.08 -14.00 -20.59
C VAL A 228 3.89 -15.09 -21.66
N ASP A 229 2.72 -15.14 -22.32
CA ASP A 229 2.46 -16.08 -23.42
C ASP A 229 3.43 -15.87 -24.60
N GLN A 230 3.75 -14.60 -24.90
CA GLN A 230 4.74 -14.26 -25.94
C GLN A 230 6.20 -14.45 -25.50
N LEU A 231 6.48 -14.35 -24.21
CA LEU A 231 7.79 -14.41 -23.61
C LEU A 231 7.93 -15.63 -22.65
N PHE A 232 7.34 -16.75 -23.01
CA PHE A 232 7.26 -17.91 -22.11
C PHE A 232 8.62 -18.43 -21.65
N ASP A 233 9.64 -18.36 -22.50
CA ASP A 233 11.02 -18.73 -22.16
C ASP A 233 11.60 -17.88 -21.00
N PHE A 234 11.03 -16.69 -20.75
CA PHE A 234 11.40 -15.77 -19.67
C PHE A 234 10.54 -15.94 -18.42
N LEU A 235 9.60 -16.90 -18.39
CA LEU A 235 8.71 -17.13 -17.25
C LEU A 235 9.45 -17.23 -15.90
N PRO A 236 10.61 -17.91 -15.77
CA PRO A 236 11.35 -17.96 -14.51
C PRO A 236 11.75 -16.58 -13.99
N PHE A 237 12.10 -15.66 -14.90
CA PHE A 237 12.44 -14.28 -14.54
C PHE A 237 11.21 -13.49 -14.07
N PHE A 238 10.04 -13.72 -14.67
CA PHE A 238 8.79 -13.11 -14.19
C PHE A 238 8.44 -13.60 -12.78
N LEU A 239 8.63 -14.89 -12.48
CA LEU A 239 8.42 -15.45 -11.15
C LEU A 239 9.38 -14.84 -10.11
N VAL A 240 10.64 -14.62 -10.49
CA VAL A 240 11.62 -13.97 -9.61
C VAL A 240 11.28 -12.50 -9.37
N ILE A 241 10.79 -11.78 -10.39
CA ILE A 241 10.31 -10.41 -10.24
C ILE A 241 9.08 -10.39 -9.30
N ALA A 242 8.15 -11.35 -9.46
CA ALA A 242 7.03 -11.51 -8.54
C ALA A 242 7.49 -11.75 -7.10
N ALA A 243 8.45 -12.67 -6.91
CA ALA A 243 9.02 -12.94 -5.59
C ALA A 243 9.69 -11.69 -5.00
N SER A 244 10.42 -10.91 -5.81
CA SER A 244 11.06 -9.67 -5.34
C SER A 244 10.05 -8.61 -4.91
N SER A 245 8.91 -8.48 -5.59
CA SER A 245 7.80 -7.62 -5.16
C SER A 245 7.25 -8.06 -3.81
N PHE A 246 6.91 -9.34 -3.66
CA PHE A 246 6.35 -9.87 -2.42
C PHE A 246 7.32 -9.73 -1.23
N ILE A 247 8.62 -9.99 -1.45
CA ILE A 247 9.65 -9.78 -0.44
C ILE A 247 9.74 -8.28 -0.08
N TYR A 248 9.74 -7.41 -1.09
CA TYR A 248 9.82 -5.96 -0.88
C TYR A 248 8.63 -5.46 -0.06
N VAL A 249 7.40 -5.76 -0.47
CA VAL A 249 6.18 -5.35 0.24
C VAL A 249 6.19 -5.87 1.67
N ALA A 250 6.53 -7.15 1.89
CA ALA A 250 6.57 -7.71 3.23
C ALA A 250 7.60 -7.01 4.14
N LEU A 251 8.83 -6.79 3.64
CA LEU A 251 9.95 -6.27 4.45
C LEU A 251 9.99 -4.75 4.53
N ALA A 252 9.66 -4.05 3.45
CA ALA A 252 9.80 -2.60 3.37
C ALA A 252 8.51 -1.85 3.75
N ASP A 253 7.33 -2.45 3.53
CA ASP A 253 6.05 -1.81 3.85
C ASP A 253 5.38 -2.43 5.07
N LEU A 254 5.06 -3.73 5.07
CA LEU A 254 4.25 -4.34 6.14
C LEU A 254 5.01 -4.45 7.47
N ILE A 255 6.24 -4.97 7.48
CA ILE A 255 7.02 -5.16 8.72
C ILE A 255 7.36 -3.83 9.41
N PRO A 256 7.78 -2.74 8.74
CA PRO A 256 8.00 -1.46 9.39
C PRO A 256 6.74 -0.88 10.06
N GLN A 257 5.54 -1.11 9.50
CA GLN A 257 4.29 -0.72 10.13
C GLN A 257 4.04 -1.46 11.46
N LEU A 258 4.62 -2.65 11.64
CA LEU A 258 4.55 -3.45 12.87
C LEU A 258 5.58 -3.04 13.92
N GLN A 259 6.65 -2.32 13.55
CA GLN A 259 7.76 -1.93 14.44
C GLN A 259 7.45 -0.78 15.41
N LYS A 260 6.19 -0.33 15.51
CA LYS A 260 5.78 0.63 16.54
C LYS A 260 6.05 0.03 17.93
N ARG A 261 6.39 0.87 18.92
CA ARG A 261 6.61 0.41 20.30
C ARG A 261 5.34 -0.29 20.81
N VAL A 262 5.44 -1.61 20.91
CA VAL A 262 4.36 -2.49 21.36
C VAL A 262 4.83 -3.25 22.61
N SER A 263 3.87 -3.72 23.41
CA SER A 263 4.17 -4.56 24.57
C SER A 263 4.71 -5.94 24.13
N PRO A 264 5.44 -6.66 24.99
CA PRO A 264 5.92 -8.01 24.67
C PRO A 264 4.78 -8.97 24.28
N ARG A 265 3.58 -8.76 24.81
CA ARG A 265 2.39 -9.56 24.51
C ARG A 265 1.88 -9.29 23.10
N GLU A 266 1.89 -8.05 22.67
CA GLU A 266 1.53 -7.66 21.29
C GLU A 266 2.57 -8.15 20.30
N THR A 267 3.86 -8.07 20.64
CA THR A 267 4.93 -8.64 19.81
C THR A 267 4.76 -10.16 19.64
N ALA A 268 4.45 -10.89 20.70
CA ALA A 268 4.17 -12.32 20.61
C ALA A 268 2.94 -12.62 19.73
N ALA A 269 1.90 -11.79 19.81
CA ALA A 269 0.73 -11.91 18.94
C ALA A 269 1.09 -11.64 17.47
N GLN A 270 1.89 -10.62 17.16
CA GLN A 270 2.36 -10.33 15.81
C GLN A 270 3.15 -11.51 15.23
N ILE A 271 4.09 -12.08 16.00
CA ILE A 271 4.84 -13.28 15.60
C ILE A 271 3.90 -14.45 15.34
N ALA A 272 2.93 -14.70 16.22
CA ALA A 272 1.96 -15.77 16.06
C ALA A 272 1.12 -15.61 14.77
N TRP A 273 0.67 -14.40 14.45
CA TRP A 273 -0.07 -14.12 13.22
C TRP A 273 0.80 -14.22 11.96
N LEU A 274 2.07 -13.79 12.02
CA LEU A 274 3.04 -14.00 10.93
C LEU A 274 3.24 -15.49 10.65
N LEU A 275 3.47 -16.28 11.69
CA LEU A 275 3.59 -17.74 11.56
C LEU A 275 2.29 -18.39 11.07
N ALA A 276 1.14 -17.86 11.46
CA ALA A 276 -0.17 -18.31 10.96
C ALA A 276 -0.30 -18.04 9.45
N GLY A 277 0.19 -16.89 8.95
CA GLY A 277 0.23 -16.58 7.52
C GLY A 277 1.11 -17.56 6.75
N ILE A 278 2.30 -17.86 7.26
CA ILE A 278 3.20 -18.87 6.68
C ILE A 278 2.51 -20.26 6.67
N ALA A 279 1.95 -20.68 7.80
CA ALA A 279 1.28 -21.98 7.92
C ALA A 279 0.08 -22.09 6.99
N LEU A 280 -0.69 -21.01 6.82
CA LEU A 280 -1.85 -20.98 5.92
C LEU A 280 -1.44 -21.25 4.48
N VAL A 281 -0.39 -20.59 3.98
CA VAL A 281 0.15 -20.80 2.63
C VAL A 281 0.65 -22.23 2.46
N MET A 282 1.40 -22.75 3.44
CA MET A 282 1.90 -24.14 3.41
C MET A 282 0.78 -25.17 3.42
N LEU A 283 -0.29 -24.94 4.18
CA LEU A 283 -1.46 -25.82 4.22
C LEU A 283 -2.21 -25.85 2.88
N ILE A 284 -2.46 -24.67 2.28
CA ILE A 284 -3.14 -24.58 0.97
C ILE A 284 -2.32 -25.32 -0.09
N SER A 285 -1.01 -25.13 -0.10
CA SER A 285 -0.12 -25.84 -1.03
C SER A 285 -0.10 -27.35 -0.77
N GLY A 286 -0.03 -27.79 0.50
CA GLY A 286 -0.04 -29.20 0.88
C GLY A 286 -1.33 -29.93 0.52
N MET A 287 -2.49 -29.30 0.73
CA MET A 287 -3.79 -29.88 0.34
C MET A 287 -3.91 -30.08 -1.18
N ALA A 288 -3.29 -29.20 -1.96
CA ALA A 288 -3.24 -29.32 -3.40
C ALA A 288 -2.36 -30.49 -3.87
N HIS A 289 -1.38 -30.96 -3.08
CA HIS A 289 -0.57 -32.15 -3.39
C HIS A 289 -1.28 -33.47 -3.06
N SER A 290 -2.18 -33.47 -2.05
CA SER A 290 -2.87 -34.69 -1.62
C SER A 290 -4.09 -35.07 -2.47
N SER A 291 -4.48 -34.24 -3.43
CA SER A 291 -5.64 -34.45 -4.31
C SER A 291 -5.28 -35.04 -5.69
N GLN A 292 -4.03 -35.48 -5.89
CA GLN A 292 -3.55 -36.31 -7.02
C GLN A 292 -3.27 -37.74 -6.55
#